data_c411d6c2c5621d4c7f45a56e46b11ae6
#
_entry.id   c411d6c2c5621d4c7f45a56e46b11ae6
#
_cell.length_a   1.000
_cell.length_b   1.000
_cell.length_c   1.000
_cell.angle_alpha   90.00
_cell.angle_beta   90.00
_cell.angle_gamma   90.00
#
_symmetry.space_group_name_H-M   'P 1'
#
loop_
_entity.id
_entity.type
_entity.pdbx_description
1 polymer ?
#
loop_
_entity_poly.entity_id
_entity_poly.type
_entity_poly.pdbx_seq_one_letter_code
_entity_poly.pdbx_strand_id
1 'polypeptide(L)'
;MDSVQAKHIFDELRLELISTIAEGGMGVVYEALQHGTGDFRKVVALKLIREEYSAIEEFKGNFMGEAKLVADLIHTNIVQTYHLGEMSGQYYMTMEFINGINLAQFLQMHIEKEVYMPVDLAVFIVSRICRGLSYAHQKCGRDGRLLGIVHRDVGPRNIMIAREGDVKLTDFGIAKALDLMYNEEGHTVVGKDAYLSPEQARREITDARADLFACGIVLAELLLLYNIFESEEEEASATRENIRSLETPDFKEYREDIDERLNQILLKSLAKDRDERFQTAAEMLEELEKYIYSDGYGPTNEKLATYLDGMSEKAE
;
A
#
# COMPACT_ATOMS: atom_id res chain seq x y z
N MET A 1 -3.97 8.42 31.28
CA MET A 1 -4.53 7.11 30.87
C MET A 1 -6.03 7.26 30.88
N ASP A 2 -6.58 7.85 29.82
CA ASP A 2 -8.01 8.00 29.69
C ASP A 2 -8.58 6.69 29.18
N SER A 3 -9.45 6.10 29.98
CA SER A 3 -10.20 4.90 29.63
C SER A 3 -11.05 5.21 28.39
N VAL A 4 -10.68 4.62 27.27
CA VAL A 4 -11.54 4.57 26.09
C VAL A 4 -12.81 3.86 26.51
N GLN A 5 -13.87 4.61 26.78
CA GLN A 5 -15.20 4.02 26.96
C GLN A 5 -15.57 3.31 25.66
N ALA A 6 -15.79 2.01 25.73
CA ALA A 6 -16.25 1.19 24.61
C ALA A 6 -17.51 1.85 24.02
N LYS A 7 -17.36 2.53 22.88
CA LYS A 7 -18.48 3.05 22.12
C LYS A 7 -19.05 1.89 21.31
N HIS A 8 -20.21 1.41 21.67
CA HIS A 8 -20.97 0.48 20.83
C HIS A 8 -21.54 1.25 19.64
N ILE A 9 -21.07 0.92 18.45
CA ILE A 9 -21.61 1.42 17.18
C ILE A 9 -22.72 0.45 16.76
N PHE A 10 -23.96 0.93 16.82
CA PHE A 10 -25.13 0.18 16.41
C PHE A 10 -25.55 0.65 15.01
N ASP A 11 -25.16 -0.14 14.04
CA ASP A 11 -25.81 -0.24 12.74
C ASP A 11 -26.16 -1.73 12.57
N GLU A 12 -26.49 -2.20 11.38
CA GLU A 12 -26.71 -3.64 11.09
C GLU A 12 -25.56 -4.53 11.59
N LEU A 13 -24.35 -3.95 11.75
CA LEU A 13 -23.18 -4.57 12.38
C LEU A 13 -22.98 -4.08 13.82
N ARG A 14 -22.92 -5.01 14.77
CA ARG A 14 -22.53 -4.70 16.16
C ARG A 14 -21.01 -4.66 16.24
N LEU A 15 -20.45 -3.46 16.28
CA LEU A 15 -19.00 -3.22 16.37
C LEU A 15 -18.65 -2.61 17.72
N GLU A 16 -17.64 -3.14 18.37
CA GLU A 16 -17.02 -2.64 19.59
C GLU A 16 -15.60 -2.17 19.26
N LEU A 17 -15.30 -0.88 19.48
CA LEU A 17 -13.96 -0.35 19.26
C LEU A 17 -13.02 -0.80 20.38
N ILE A 18 -11.87 -1.38 20.00
CA ILE A 18 -10.84 -1.86 20.93
C ILE A 18 -9.74 -0.83 21.07
N SER A 19 -9.08 -0.48 19.97
CA SER A 19 -7.93 0.41 19.96
C SER A 19 -7.83 1.20 18.65
N THR A 20 -7.12 2.32 18.66
CA THR A 20 -6.78 3.04 17.43
C THR A 20 -5.53 2.41 16.82
N ILE A 21 -5.62 2.00 15.55
CA ILE A 21 -4.49 1.46 14.78
C ILE A 21 -3.71 2.59 14.11
N ALA A 22 -4.42 3.51 13.44
CA ALA A 22 -3.81 4.60 12.68
C ALA A 22 -4.76 5.78 12.57
N GLU A 23 -4.20 6.99 12.52
CA GLU A 23 -4.91 8.20 12.18
C GLU A 23 -4.25 8.85 10.97
N GLY A 24 -5.05 9.22 9.98
CA GLY A 24 -4.60 9.84 8.73
C GLY A 24 -5.50 11.00 8.28
N GLY A 25 -5.14 11.62 7.18
CA GLY A 25 -5.90 12.74 6.62
C GLY A 25 -7.36 12.41 6.34
N MET A 26 -7.64 11.21 5.86
CA MET A 26 -9.00 10.79 5.46
C MET A 26 -9.87 10.27 6.60
N GLY A 27 -9.28 9.82 7.68
CA GLY A 27 -10.02 9.15 8.74
C GLY A 27 -9.14 8.45 9.75
N VAL A 28 -9.80 7.68 10.60
CA VAL A 28 -9.16 6.91 11.66
C VAL A 28 -9.44 5.42 11.44
N VAL A 29 -8.42 4.60 11.60
CA VAL A 29 -8.54 3.14 11.55
C VAL A 29 -8.49 2.59 12.97
N TYR A 30 -9.49 1.83 13.32
CA TYR A 30 -9.63 1.18 14.62
C TYR A 30 -9.52 -0.34 14.49
N GLU A 31 -8.94 -0.96 15.49
CA GLU A 31 -9.19 -2.35 15.80
C GLU A 31 -10.59 -2.44 16.43
N ALA A 32 -11.44 -3.28 15.90
CA ALA A 32 -12.80 -3.43 16.36
C ALA A 32 -13.20 -4.90 16.47
N LEU A 33 -14.09 -5.21 17.41
CA LEU A 33 -14.68 -6.52 17.58
C LEU A 33 -16.08 -6.53 16.97
N GLN A 34 -16.25 -7.29 15.92
CA GLN A 34 -17.56 -7.54 15.31
C GLN A 34 -18.26 -8.67 16.06
N HIS A 35 -19.44 -8.38 16.61
CA HIS A 35 -20.28 -9.35 17.30
C HIS A 35 -21.30 -9.95 16.33
N GLY A 36 -21.42 -11.27 16.33
CA GLY A 36 -22.42 -12.01 15.59
C GLY A 36 -23.48 -12.64 16.50
N THR A 37 -24.16 -13.64 15.99
CA THR A 37 -25.18 -14.39 16.74
C THR A 37 -24.51 -15.33 17.76
N GLY A 38 -25.07 -15.41 18.97
CA GLY A 38 -24.46 -16.14 20.07
C GLY A 38 -23.16 -15.48 20.54
N ASP A 39 -22.14 -16.28 20.78
CA ASP A 39 -20.81 -15.81 21.22
C ASP A 39 -19.82 -15.59 20.06
N PHE A 40 -20.31 -15.54 18.81
CA PHE A 40 -19.42 -15.31 17.66
C PHE A 40 -18.83 -13.89 17.73
N ARG A 41 -17.51 -13.82 17.69
CA ARG A 41 -16.75 -12.58 17.68
C ARG A 41 -15.64 -12.66 16.64
N LYS A 42 -15.43 -11.58 15.89
CA LYS A 42 -14.37 -11.46 14.90
C LYS A 42 -13.68 -10.12 15.04
N VAL A 43 -12.36 -10.14 15.15
CA VAL A 43 -11.57 -8.90 15.07
C VAL A 43 -11.55 -8.43 13.62
N VAL A 44 -11.84 -7.15 13.42
CA VAL A 44 -11.83 -6.47 12.11
C VAL A 44 -11.12 -5.13 12.24
N ALA A 45 -10.60 -4.62 11.13
CA ALA A 45 -10.20 -3.23 11.05
C ALA A 45 -11.41 -2.40 10.61
N LEU A 46 -11.68 -1.31 11.33
CA LEU A 46 -12.74 -0.35 11.02
C LEU A 46 -12.11 0.98 10.62
N LYS A 47 -12.27 1.37 9.36
CA LYS A 47 -11.86 2.69 8.87
C LYS A 47 -13.06 3.63 8.90
N LEU A 48 -12.99 4.66 9.71
CA LEU A 48 -14.01 5.69 9.85
C LEU A 48 -13.55 6.92 9.06
N ILE A 49 -14.33 7.34 8.07
CA ILE A 49 -14.03 8.50 7.22
C ILE A 49 -14.39 9.79 7.98
N ARG A 50 -13.57 10.83 7.90
CA ARG A 50 -13.87 12.12 8.57
C ARG A 50 -15.17 12.73 8.05
N GLU A 51 -15.91 13.39 8.93
CA GLU A 51 -17.20 14.03 8.61
C GLU A 51 -17.09 15.04 7.47
N GLU A 52 -15.99 15.81 7.45
CA GLU A 52 -15.73 16.82 6.42
C GLU A 52 -15.75 16.24 5.00
N TYR A 53 -15.19 15.04 4.80
CA TYR A 53 -15.25 14.33 3.50
C TYR A 53 -16.62 13.69 3.26
N SER A 54 -17.24 13.15 4.29
CA SER A 54 -18.56 12.54 4.19
C SER A 54 -19.66 13.55 3.85
N ALA A 55 -19.44 14.85 4.08
CA ALA A 55 -20.37 15.92 3.75
C ALA A 55 -20.33 16.33 2.27
N ILE A 56 -19.29 15.95 1.51
CA ILE A 56 -19.08 16.37 0.11
C ILE A 56 -19.74 15.36 -0.82
N GLU A 57 -20.75 15.77 -1.60
CA GLU A 57 -21.51 14.88 -2.50
C GLU A 57 -20.63 14.24 -3.58
N GLU A 58 -19.65 14.95 -4.13
CA GLU A 58 -18.72 14.41 -5.12
C GLU A 58 -17.82 13.33 -4.52
N PHE A 59 -17.34 13.53 -3.28
CA PHE A 59 -16.59 12.52 -2.54
C PHE A 59 -17.45 11.27 -2.30
N LYS A 60 -18.71 11.43 -1.87
CA LYS A 60 -19.63 10.31 -1.69
C LYS A 60 -19.74 9.43 -2.96
N GLY A 61 -20.00 10.09 -4.10
CA GLY A 61 -20.14 9.40 -5.38
C GLY A 61 -18.90 8.62 -5.77
N ASN A 62 -17.73 9.24 -5.64
CA ASN A 62 -16.44 8.62 -5.95
C ASN A 62 -16.07 7.52 -4.96
N PHE A 63 -16.19 7.78 -3.65
CA PHE A 63 -15.90 6.81 -2.59
C PHE A 63 -16.79 5.56 -2.70
N MET A 64 -18.10 5.74 -2.90
CA MET A 64 -19.04 4.63 -3.08
C MET A 64 -18.77 3.85 -4.37
N GLY A 65 -18.39 4.53 -5.46
CA GLY A 65 -18.01 3.89 -6.71
C GLY A 65 -16.77 3.02 -6.56
N GLU A 66 -15.72 3.56 -5.97
CA GLU A 66 -14.45 2.85 -5.74
C GLU A 66 -14.60 1.73 -4.71
N ALA A 67 -15.31 1.97 -3.60
CA ALA A 67 -15.56 0.94 -2.59
C ALA A 67 -16.30 -0.27 -3.16
N LYS A 68 -17.25 -0.09 -4.09
CA LYS A 68 -17.92 -1.20 -4.79
C LYS A 68 -16.97 -2.02 -5.65
N LEU A 69 -16.00 -1.38 -6.32
CA LEU A 69 -15.01 -2.08 -7.13
C LEU A 69 -14.05 -2.90 -6.27
N VAL A 70 -13.66 -2.35 -5.11
CA VAL A 70 -12.71 -2.98 -4.19
C VAL A 70 -13.35 -4.10 -3.37
N ALA A 71 -14.64 -4.00 -3.06
CA ALA A 71 -15.35 -5.03 -2.30
C ALA A 71 -15.30 -6.43 -2.96
N ASP A 72 -15.21 -6.48 -4.29
CA ASP A 72 -15.11 -7.73 -5.05
C ASP A 72 -13.65 -8.23 -5.22
N LEU A 73 -12.66 -7.54 -4.66
CA LEU A 73 -11.26 -7.98 -4.67
C LEU A 73 -11.02 -9.00 -3.55
N ILE A 74 -10.96 -10.27 -3.90
CA ILE A 74 -10.66 -11.37 -2.97
C ILE A 74 -9.36 -12.02 -3.42
N HIS A 75 -8.26 -11.69 -2.74
CA HIS A 75 -6.94 -12.19 -3.08
C HIS A 75 -6.02 -12.22 -1.84
N THR A 76 -5.12 -13.19 -1.74
CA THR A 76 -4.22 -13.38 -0.59
C THR A 76 -3.34 -12.17 -0.31
N ASN A 77 -2.96 -11.40 -1.33
CA ASN A 77 -2.10 -10.23 -1.22
C ASN A 77 -2.88 -8.90 -1.26
N ILE A 78 -4.18 -8.92 -0.98
CA ILE A 78 -5.03 -7.73 -0.86
C ILE A 78 -5.81 -7.84 0.44
N VAL A 79 -5.87 -6.76 1.21
CA VAL A 79 -6.71 -6.68 2.41
C VAL A 79 -8.17 -6.72 1.99
N GLN A 80 -8.90 -7.71 2.47
CA GLN A 80 -10.29 -7.90 2.08
C GLN A 80 -11.21 -6.88 2.75
N THR A 81 -12.00 -6.16 1.96
CA THR A 81 -13.11 -5.33 2.46
C THR A 81 -14.32 -6.23 2.73
N TYR A 82 -14.92 -6.10 3.92
CA TYR A 82 -16.06 -6.89 4.32
C TYR A 82 -17.38 -6.15 4.17
N HIS A 83 -17.41 -4.88 4.56
CA HIS A 83 -18.63 -4.08 4.56
C HIS A 83 -18.30 -2.60 4.40
N LEU A 84 -19.20 -1.88 3.73
CA LEU A 84 -19.24 -0.44 3.64
C LEU A 84 -20.60 0.02 4.19
N GLY A 85 -20.57 0.90 5.17
CA GLY A 85 -21.76 1.44 5.80
C GLY A 85 -21.71 2.95 5.99
N GLU A 86 -22.85 3.50 6.40
CA GLU A 86 -23.00 4.89 6.80
C GLU A 86 -23.64 4.93 8.19
N MET A 87 -23.10 5.75 9.08
CA MET A 87 -23.63 5.96 10.41
C MET A 87 -23.65 7.44 10.75
N SER A 88 -24.82 7.98 11.04
CA SER A 88 -25.01 9.40 11.38
C SER A 88 -24.41 10.37 10.33
N GLY A 89 -24.47 10.00 9.05
CA GLY A 89 -23.92 10.79 7.95
C GLY A 89 -22.41 10.61 7.71
N GLN A 90 -21.76 9.73 8.47
CA GLN A 90 -20.33 9.42 8.35
C GLN A 90 -20.13 8.03 7.76
N TYR A 91 -19.29 7.90 6.72
CA TYR A 91 -19.00 6.62 6.11
C TYR A 91 -17.97 5.84 6.90
N TYR A 92 -18.16 4.52 6.94
CA TYR A 92 -17.19 3.59 7.50
C TYR A 92 -17.02 2.36 6.63
N MET A 93 -15.87 1.74 6.74
CA MET A 93 -15.53 0.49 6.05
C MET A 93 -14.98 -0.51 7.06
N THR A 94 -15.51 -1.74 7.07
CA THR A 94 -14.89 -2.84 7.80
C THR A 94 -14.08 -3.71 6.85
N MET A 95 -12.91 -4.10 7.30
CA MET A 95 -11.97 -4.88 6.50
C MET A 95 -11.22 -5.91 7.35
N GLU A 96 -10.48 -6.76 6.70
CA GLU A 96 -9.58 -7.72 7.30
C GLU A 96 -8.61 -7.01 8.27
N PHE A 97 -8.55 -7.47 9.51
CA PHE A 97 -7.55 -7.03 10.47
C PHE A 97 -6.26 -7.81 10.24
N ILE A 98 -5.17 -7.10 10.00
CA ILE A 98 -3.85 -7.69 9.83
C ILE A 98 -3.09 -7.56 11.14
N ASN A 99 -2.87 -8.67 11.82
CA ASN A 99 -2.02 -8.73 13.00
C ASN A 99 -0.55 -8.67 12.56
N GLY A 100 0.01 -7.48 12.50
CA GLY A 100 1.36 -7.26 11.97
C GLY A 100 1.73 -5.78 11.96
N ILE A 101 2.63 -5.41 11.06
CA ILE A 101 3.11 -4.05 10.87
C ILE A 101 2.97 -3.60 9.41
N ASN A 102 2.97 -2.29 9.17
CA ASN A 102 3.11 -1.80 7.81
C ASN A 102 4.59 -1.72 7.39
N LEU A 103 4.83 -1.65 6.08
CA LEU A 103 6.18 -1.65 5.53
C LEU A 103 6.98 -0.41 5.94
N ALA A 104 6.34 0.74 6.24
CA ALA A 104 7.04 1.92 6.74
C ALA A 104 7.60 1.68 8.15
N GLN A 105 6.84 1.02 9.03
CA GLN A 105 7.33 0.60 10.34
C GLN A 105 8.48 -0.41 10.21
N PHE A 106 8.37 -1.34 9.26
CA PHE A 106 9.41 -2.32 9.00
C PHE A 106 10.71 -1.68 8.50
N LEU A 107 10.62 -0.71 7.56
CA LEU A 107 11.76 0.10 7.11
C LEU A 107 12.40 0.87 8.28
N GLN A 108 11.58 1.49 9.12
CA GLN A 108 12.05 2.24 10.28
C GLN A 108 12.88 1.35 11.24
N MET A 109 12.45 0.10 11.48
CA MET A 109 13.21 -0.87 12.28
C MET A 109 14.60 -1.17 11.70
N HIS A 110 14.74 -1.19 10.37
CA HIS A 110 16.03 -1.40 9.69
C HIS A 110 16.93 -0.17 9.81
N ILE A 111 16.36 1.02 9.65
CA ILE A 111 17.07 2.29 9.81
C ILE A 111 17.60 2.44 11.25
N GLU A 112 16.76 2.20 12.25
CA GLU A 112 17.14 2.30 13.67
C GLU A 112 18.21 1.29 14.10
N LYS A 113 18.25 0.12 13.47
CA LYS A 113 19.24 -0.92 13.74
C LYS A 113 20.46 -0.86 12.83
N GLU A 114 20.47 0.05 11.85
CA GLU A 114 21.52 0.17 10.84
C GLU A 114 21.81 -1.15 10.12
N VAL A 115 20.75 -1.91 9.80
CA VAL A 115 20.85 -3.23 9.14
C VAL A 115 20.10 -3.20 7.82
N TYR A 116 20.80 -3.49 6.73
CA TYR A 116 20.16 -3.66 5.43
C TYR A 116 19.26 -4.89 5.38
N MET A 117 18.12 -4.74 4.71
CA MET A 117 17.23 -5.87 4.46
C MET A 117 17.90 -6.88 3.50
N PRO A 118 17.76 -8.20 3.72
CA PRO A 118 18.19 -9.20 2.75
C PRO A 118 17.53 -8.98 1.38
N VAL A 119 18.32 -8.99 0.32
CA VAL A 119 17.86 -8.71 -1.05
C VAL A 119 16.70 -9.60 -1.45
N ASP A 120 16.79 -10.90 -1.16
CA ASP A 120 15.75 -11.86 -1.49
C ASP A 120 14.41 -11.59 -0.79
N LEU A 121 14.43 -11.10 0.47
CA LEU A 121 13.21 -10.70 1.18
C LEU A 121 12.62 -9.39 0.63
N ALA A 122 13.44 -8.41 0.25
CA ALA A 122 12.98 -7.19 -0.40
C ALA A 122 12.24 -7.51 -1.72
N VAL A 123 12.87 -8.32 -2.57
CA VAL A 123 12.27 -8.76 -3.84
C VAL A 123 11.02 -9.61 -3.61
N PHE A 124 11.04 -10.49 -2.59
CA PHE A 124 9.88 -11.29 -2.22
C PHE A 124 8.68 -10.41 -1.85
N ILE A 125 8.86 -9.41 -0.98
CA ILE A 125 7.79 -8.48 -0.58
C ILE A 125 7.17 -7.83 -1.81
N VAL A 126 8.00 -7.25 -2.70
CA VAL A 126 7.50 -6.56 -3.91
C VAL A 126 6.84 -7.55 -4.87
N SER A 127 7.33 -8.78 -4.98
CA SER A 127 6.66 -9.81 -5.79
C SER A 127 5.24 -10.12 -5.30
N ARG A 128 5.01 -10.12 -3.98
CA ARG A 128 3.65 -10.32 -3.40
C ARG A 128 2.75 -9.13 -3.70
N ILE A 129 3.28 -7.90 -3.66
CA ILE A 129 2.56 -6.69 -4.07
C ILE A 129 2.16 -6.78 -5.55
N CYS A 130 3.09 -7.09 -6.44
CA CYS A 130 2.83 -7.26 -7.87
C CYS A 130 1.78 -8.35 -8.15
N ARG A 131 1.73 -9.42 -7.34
CA ARG A 131 0.72 -10.47 -7.45
C ARG A 131 -0.68 -9.94 -7.13
N GLY A 132 -0.82 -9.12 -6.08
CA GLY A 132 -2.06 -8.43 -5.74
C GLY A 132 -2.49 -7.45 -6.83
N LEU A 133 -1.56 -6.63 -7.33
CA LEU A 133 -1.80 -5.68 -8.41
C LEU A 133 -2.20 -6.36 -9.71
N SER A 134 -1.52 -7.45 -10.09
CA SER A 134 -1.87 -8.23 -11.29
C SER A 134 -3.31 -8.73 -11.25
N TYR A 135 -3.75 -9.24 -10.10
CA TYR A 135 -5.15 -9.64 -9.91
C TYR A 135 -6.11 -8.46 -10.04
N ALA A 136 -5.82 -7.33 -9.40
CA ALA A 136 -6.69 -6.15 -9.42
C ALA A 136 -6.78 -5.53 -10.82
N HIS A 137 -5.64 -5.35 -11.50
CA HIS A 137 -5.57 -4.77 -12.86
C HIS A 137 -6.33 -5.61 -13.90
N GLN A 138 -6.37 -6.93 -13.73
CA GLN A 138 -7.04 -7.86 -14.64
C GLN A 138 -8.49 -8.18 -14.25
N LYS A 139 -8.98 -7.57 -13.16
CA LYS A 139 -10.35 -7.86 -12.68
C LYS A 139 -11.38 -7.45 -13.71
N CYS A 140 -12.25 -8.39 -14.07
CA CYS A 140 -13.39 -8.16 -14.96
C CYS A 140 -14.69 -8.11 -14.16
N GLY A 141 -15.62 -7.29 -14.63
CA GLY A 141 -17.01 -7.29 -14.18
C GLY A 141 -17.78 -8.53 -14.65
N ARG A 142 -19.02 -8.66 -14.23
CA ARG A 142 -19.92 -9.77 -14.63
C ARG A 142 -20.20 -9.80 -16.14
N ASP A 143 -20.03 -8.70 -16.84
CA ASP A 143 -20.15 -8.56 -18.29
C ASP A 143 -18.86 -8.91 -19.05
N GLY A 144 -17.81 -9.34 -18.35
CA GLY A 144 -16.51 -9.70 -18.92
C GLY A 144 -15.62 -8.50 -19.27
N ARG A 145 -16.04 -7.27 -19.02
CA ARG A 145 -15.22 -6.07 -19.26
C ARG A 145 -14.26 -5.83 -18.11
N LEU A 146 -13.04 -5.38 -18.43
CA LEU A 146 -12.08 -4.93 -17.45
C LEU A 146 -12.67 -3.78 -16.63
N LEU A 147 -12.52 -3.88 -15.30
CA LEU A 147 -12.98 -2.84 -14.37
C LEU A 147 -12.02 -1.65 -14.31
N GLY A 148 -10.79 -1.78 -14.83
CA GLY A 148 -9.80 -0.71 -14.85
C GLY A 148 -9.34 -0.27 -13.45
N ILE A 149 -9.28 -1.22 -12.51
CA ILE A 149 -8.86 -0.95 -11.13
C ILE A 149 -7.36 -0.66 -11.14
N VAL A 150 -6.97 0.51 -10.64
CA VAL A 150 -5.58 0.94 -10.43
C VAL A 150 -5.46 1.42 -9.00
N HIS A 151 -4.41 1.04 -8.29
CA HIS A 151 -4.25 1.38 -6.87
C HIS A 151 -3.95 2.87 -6.65
N ARG A 152 -3.02 3.44 -7.40
CA ARG A 152 -2.57 4.85 -7.42
C ARG A 152 -1.90 5.38 -6.16
N ASP A 153 -1.84 4.60 -5.10
CA ASP A 153 -1.26 4.97 -3.81
C ASP A 153 -0.43 3.80 -3.23
N VAL A 154 0.32 3.09 -4.08
CA VAL A 154 1.24 2.05 -3.63
C VAL A 154 2.39 2.72 -2.89
N GLY A 155 2.58 2.35 -1.63
CA GLY A 155 3.64 2.89 -0.78
C GLY A 155 3.73 2.12 0.54
N PRO A 156 4.81 2.29 1.32
CA PRO A 156 5.07 1.49 2.51
C PRO A 156 3.97 1.53 3.57
N ARG A 157 3.22 2.62 3.68
CA ARG A 157 2.11 2.73 4.65
C ARG A 157 0.90 1.88 4.26
N ASN A 158 0.74 1.58 2.95
CA ASN A 158 -0.37 0.82 2.39
C ASN A 158 0.02 -0.64 2.09
N ILE A 159 1.17 -1.09 2.60
CA ILE A 159 1.65 -2.47 2.50
C ILE A 159 1.78 -3.03 3.90
N MET A 160 1.00 -4.07 4.20
CA MET A 160 1.01 -4.74 5.50
C MET A 160 1.80 -6.03 5.44
N ILE A 161 2.56 -6.32 6.49
CA ILE A 161 3.23 -7.60 6.72
C ILE A 161 2.61 -8.20 7.97
N ALA A 162 1.88 -9.30 7.80
CA ALA A 162 1.34 -10.07 8.92
C ALA A 162 2.45 -10.80 9.69
N ARG A 163 2.20 -11.15 10.94
CA ARG A 163 3.16 -11.95 11.74
C ARG A 163 3.52 -13.27 11.10
N GLU A 164 2.60 -13.86 10.34
CA GLU A 164 2.79 -15.11 9.60
C GLU A 164 3.59 -14.90 8.29
N GLY A 165 4.01 -13.67 7.98
CA GLY A 165 4.78 -13.30 6.81
C GLY A 165 3.94 -13.06 5.55
N ASP A 166 2.61 -13.00 5.66
CA ASP A 166 1.77 -12.60 4.54
C ASP A 166 1.93 -11.12 4.24
N VAL A 167 2.12 -10.79 2.96
CA VAL A 167 2.22 -9.41 2.47
C VAL A 167 0.92 -9.03 1.79
N LYS A 168 0.30 -7.93 2.21
CA LYS A 168 -1.00 -7.49 1.71
C LYS A 168 -1.04 -5.99 1.41
N LEU A 169 -1.60 -5.64 0.26
CA LEU A 169 -1.96 -4.26 -0.09
C LEU A 169 -3.28 -3.87 0.57
N THR A 170 -3.33 -2.66 1.12
CA THR A 170 -4.55 -2.03 1.66
C THR A 170 -4.86 -0.72 0.95
N ASP A 171 -6.03 -0.16 1.17
CA ASP A 171 -6.45 1.16 0.68
C ASP A 171 -6.49 1.32 -0.86
N PHE A 172 -6.92 0.26 -1.58
CA PHE A 172 -7.19 0.34 -3.01
C PHE A 172 -8.22 1.43 -3.35
N GLY A 173 -7.93 2.21 -4.39
CA GLY A 173 -8.88 3.09 -5.07
C GLY A 173 -9.32 4.35 -4.32
N ILE A 174 -9.10 4.44 -3.00
CA ILE A 174 -9.56 5.57 -2.18
C ILE A 174 -8.82 6.88 -2.58
N ALA A 175 -7.61 6.77 -3.12
CA ALA A 175 -6.82 7.92 -3.55
C ALA A 175 -7.48 8.70 -4.70
N LYS A 176 -8.19 8.05 -5.63
CA LYS A 176 -8.86 8.74 -6.74
C LYS A 176 -10.00 9.65 -6.28
N ALA A 177 -10.76 9.23 -5.28
CA ALA A 177 -11.80 10.05 -4.68
C ALA A 177 -11.23 11.34 -4.07
N LEU A 178 -9.97 11.28 -3.59
CA LEU A 178 -9.24 12.43 -3.07
C LEU A 178 -8.58 13.29 -4.14
N ASP A 179 -7.98 12.69 -5.18
CA ASP A 179 -7.29 13.44 -6.24
C ASP A 179 -8.23 14.45 -6.92
N LEU A 180 -9.52 14.11 -7.03
CA LEU A 180 -10.54 15.01 -7.55
C LEU A 180 -10.79 16.19 -6.60
N MET A 181 -10.62 16.02 -5.29
CA MET A 181 -10.84 17.07 -4.28
C MET A 181 -9.61 17.95 -4.04
N TYR A 182 -8.39 17.35 -4.01
CA TYR A 182 -7.16 18.11 -3.78
C TYR A 182 -6.80 19.08 -4.91
N ASN A 183 -7.42 18.93 -6.09
CA ASN A 183 -7.24 19.89 -7.19
C ASN A 183 -7.83 21.28 -6.89
N GLU A 184 -8.74 21.41 -5.92
CA GLU A 184 -9.36 22.69 -5.57
C GLU A 184 -8.75 23.39 -4.33
N GLU A 185 -8.17 22.66 -3.36
CA GLU A 185 -7.78 23.23 -2.06
C GLU A 185 -6.28 23.24 -1.73
N GLY A 186 -5.41 22.61 -2.53
CA GLY A 186 -3.94 22.73 -2.38
C GLY A 186 -3.33 22.10 -1.11
N HIS A 187 -4.05 21.32 -0.34
CA HIS A 187 -3.53 20.66 0.85
C HIS A 187 -2.74 19.41 0.49
N THR A 188 -1.42 19.48 0.62
CA THR A 188 -0.52 18.37 0.39
C THR A 188 -0.23 17.66 1.72
N VAL A 189 -0.49 16.34 1.77
CA VAL A 189 -0.02 15.52 2.91
C VAL A 189 1.46 15.24 2.70
N VAL A 190 2.30 15.73 3.57
CA VAL A 190 3.76 15.53 3.53
C VAL A 190 4.09 14.03 3.49
N GLY A 191 4.97 13.62 2.56
CA GLY A 191 5.44 12.25 2.41
C GLY A 191 4.59 11.35 1.49
N LYS A 192 3.40 11.80 1.04
CA LYS A 192 2.57 11.05 0.10
C LYS A 192 3.08 11.14 -1.34
N ASP A 193 3.72 12.24 -1.69
CA ASP A 193 4.19 12.53 -3.04
C ASP A 193 5.41 11.70 -3.46
N ALA A 194 6.13 11.11 -2.51
CA ALA A 194 7.39 10.40 -2.77
C ALA A 194 7.25 9.10 -3.57
N TYR A 195 6.03 8.59 -3.73
CA TYR A 195 5.74 7.35 -4.48
C TYR A 195 4.92 7.58 -5.75
N LEU A 196 4.71 8.84 -6.13
CA LEU A 196 4.03 9.18 -7.37
C LEU A 196 4.85 8.75 -8.59
N SER A 197 4.16 8.35 -9.65
CA SER A 197 4.80 8.21 -10.97
C SER A 197 5.02 9.57 -11.62
N PRO A 198 5.93 9.69 -12.64
CA PRO A 198 6.16 10.94 -13.36
C PRO A 198 4.88 11.56 -13.95
N GLU A 199 3.98 10.73 -14.50
CA GLU A 199 2.69 11.17 -15.04
C GLU A 199 1.74 11.67 -13.94
N GLN A 200 1.74 11.04 -12.75
CA GLN A 200 0.99 11.56 -11.59
C GLN A 200 1.55 12.89 -11.12
N ALA A 201 2.89 13.01 -11.02
CA ALA A 201 3.56 14.25 -10.64
C ALA A 201 3.31 15.40 -11.67
N ARG A 202 3.00 15.08 -12.92
CA ARG A 202 2.59 16.03 -13.98
C ARG A 202 1.08 16.24 -14.06
N ARG A 203 0.27 15.51 -13.26
CA ARG A 203 -1.19 15.51 -13.34
C ARG A 203 -1.74 15.06 -14.70
N GLU A 204 -1.07 14.12 -15.33
CA GLU A 204 -1.47 13.50 -16.58
C GLU A 204 -2.38 12.28 -16.34
N ILE A 205 -2.97 11.76 -17.43
CA ILE A 205 -3.79 10.53 -17.37
C ILE A 205 -2.92 9.37 -16.92
N THR A 206 -3.35 8.68 -15.87
CA THR A 206 -2.64 7.61 -15.18
C THR A 206 -3.29 6.27 -15.48
N ASP A 207 -2.48 5.25 -15.76
CA ASP A 207 -2.89 3.86 -15.92
C ASP A 207 -2.19 2.93 -14.90
N ALA A 208 -2.37 1.62 -15.04
CA ALA A 208 -1.84 0.60 -14.14
C ALA A 208 -0.29 0.62 -14.01
N ARG A 209 0.43 1.19 -14.98
CA ARG A 209 1.89 1.29 -14.97
C ARG A 209 2.43 2.32 -13.95
N ALA A 210 1.57 3.19 -13.44
CA ALA A 210 1.92 4.04 -12.31
C ALA A 210 2.16 3.22 -11.04
N ASP A 211 1.35 2.20 -10.79
CA ASP A 211 1.53 1.28 -9.65
C ASP A 211 2.88 0.53 -9.76
N LEU A 212 3.32 0.22 -10.99
CA LEU A 212 4.59 -0.48 -11.24
C LEU A 212 5.81 0.42 -10.97
N PHE A 213 5.70 1.71 -11.30
CA PHE A 213 6.70 2.70 -10.94
C PHE A 213 6.81 2.82 -9.41
N ALA A 214 5.69 2.92 -8.71
CA ALA A 214 5.65 2.94 -7.26
C ALA A 214 6.25 1.66 -6.63
N CYS A 215 5.99 0.47 -7.20
CA CYS A 215 6.65 -0.77 -6.80
C CYS A 215 8.17 -0.71 -6.98
N GLY A 216 8.66 -0.06 -8.05
CA GLY A 216 10.09 0.20 -8.26
C GLY A 216 10.68 1.07 -7.16
N ILE A 217 9.99 2.15 -6.76
CA ILE A 217 10.42 3.01 -5.64
C ILE A 217 10.46 2.20 -4.34
N VAL A 218 9.40 1.44 -4.04
CA VAL A 218 9.34 0.61 -2.82
C VAL A 218 10.48 -0.42 -2.81
N LEU A 219 10.80 -1.05 -3.94
CA LEU A 219 11.92 -1.99 -4.03
C LEU A 219 13.25 -1.30 -3.76
N ALA A 220 13.49 -0.15 -4.39
CA ALA A 220 14.71 0.62 -4.17
C ALA A 220 14.85 1.04 -2.71
N GLU A 221 13.78 1.53 -2.09
CA GLU A 221 13.76 1.95 -0.69
C GLU A 221 13.98 0.78 0.28
N LEU A 222 13.42 -0.41 0.03
CA LEU A 222 13.71 -1.61 0.82
C LEU A 222 15.18 -2.01 0.75
N LEU A 223 15.83 -1.78 -0.38
CA LEU A 223 17.24 -2.12 -0.59
C LEU A 223 18.18 -1.06 0.01
N LEU A 224 17.85 0.22 -0.12
CA LEU A 224 18.73 1.33 0.24
C LEU A 224 18.40 1.95 1.60
N LEU A 225 17.21 1.70 2.16
CA LEU A 225 16.66 2.27 3.40
C LEU A 225 16.35 3.78 3.29
N TYR A 226 16.30 4.32 2.09
CA TYR A 226 15.83 5.69 1.82
C TYR A 226 15.16 5.77 0.45
N ASN A 227 14.24 6.72 0.30
CA ASN A 227 13.56 6.95 -0.98
C ASN A 227 14.43 7.84 -1.87
N ILE A 228 14.77 7.36 -3.07
CA ILE A 228 15.69 8.01 -4.01
C ILE A 228 15.16 9.33 -4.59
N PHE A 229 13.86 9.58 -4.51
CA PHE A 229 13.22 10.79 -5.04
C PHE A 229 12.78 11.77 -3.94
N GLU A 230 12.78 11.35 -2.69
CA GLU A 230 12.39 12.22 -1.58
C GLU A 230 13.40 13.37 -1.44
N SER A 231 12.89 14.59 -1.35
CA SER A 231 13.71 15.77 -1.14
C SER A 231 13.87 16.06 0.35
N GLU A 232 15.06 16.52 0.76
CA GLU A 232 15.28 17.05 2.11
C GLU A 232 14.59 18.41 2.33
N GLU A 233 14.15 19.06 1.26
CA GLU A 233 13.40 20.31 1.34
C GLU A 233 11.97 20.01 1.81
N GLU A 234 11.44 20.80 2.74
CA GLU A 234 10.09 20.63 3.30
C GLU A 234 8.96 20.84 2.27
N GLU A 235 9.29 21.27 1.05
CA GLU A 235 8.32 21.52 -0.01
C GLU A 235 8.04 20.25 -0.84
N ALA A 236 6.82 19.78 -0.81
CA ALA A 236 6.35 18.65 -1.65
C ALA A 236 6.58 18.86 -3.16
N SER A 237 6.74 20.14 -3.60
CA SER A 237 7.11 20.51 -4.97
C SER A 237 8.48 19.98 -5.38
N ALA A 238 9.46 19.96 -4.47
CA ALA A 238 10.82 19.49 -4.75
C ALA A 238 10.86 17.98 -5.01
N THR A 239 10.14 17.18 -4.19
CA THR A 239 10.00 15.73 -4.42
C THR A 239 9.32 15.42 -5.76
N ARG A 240 8.26 16.16 -6.13
CA ARG A 240 7.62 16.00 -7.46
C ARG A 240 8.56 16.37 -8.60
N GLU A 241 9.43 17.37 -8.42
CA GLU A 241 10.42 17.72 -9.43
C GLU A 241 11.48 16.61 -9.57
N ASN A 242 11.96 16.05 -8.46
CA ASN A 242 12.89 14.92 -8.47
C ASN A 242 12.29 13.71 -9.24
N ILE A 243 11.02 13.37 -8.98
CA ILE A 243 10.34 12.29 -9.68
C ILE A 243 10.29 12.55 -11.20
N ARG A 244 10.11 13.79 -11.62
CA ARG A 244 10.01 14.17 -13.03
C ARG A 244 11.35 14.20 -13.76
N SER A 245 12.39 14.67 -13.08
CA SER A 245 13.65 15.08 -13.73
C SER A 245 14.89 14.28 -13.31
N LEU A 246 14.94 13.78 -12.06
CA LEU A 246 16.12 13.07 -11.57
C LEU A 246 16.30 11.74 -12.30
N GLU A 247 17.48 11.52 -12.85
CA GLU A 247 17.82 10.23 -13.47
C GLU A 247 17.84 9.11 -12.43
N THR A 248 17.37 7.94 -12.83
CA THR A 248 17.43 6.74 -11.98
C THR A 248 18.89 6.27 -11.91
N PRO A 249 19.45 6.13 -10.69
CA PRO A 249 20.86 5.77 -10.53
C PRO A 249 21.14 4.30 -10.87
N ASP A 250 22.41 3.96 -11.11
CA ASP A 250 22.88 2.56 -11.09
C ASP A 250 22.94 2.09 -9.63
N PHE A 251 22.02 1.21 -9.23
CA PHE A 251 21.87 0.76 -7.85
C PHE A 251 23.06 -0.08 -7.34
N LYS A 252 23.84 -0.65 -8.24
CA LYS A 252 25.06 -1.41 -7.89
C LYS A 252 26.13 -0.53 -7.26
N GLU A 253 26.11 0.79 -7.53
CA GLU A 253 27.04 1.74 -6.93
C GLU A 253 26.73 2.01 -5.44
N TYR A 254 25.51 1.72 -5.00
CA TYR A 254 25.04 1.97 -3.62
C TYR A 254 25.11 0.74 -2.72
N ARG A 255 25.02 -0.46 -3.33
CA ARG A 255 24.97 -1.68 -2.57
C ARG A 255 25.54 -2.86 -3.38
N GLU A 256 26.63 -3.45 -2.92
CA GLU A 256 27.43 -4.47 -3.65
C GLU A 256 26.66 -5.78 -3.93
N ASP A 257 25.66 -6.14 -3.11
CA ASP A 257 24.85 -7.35 -3.31
C ASP A 257 23.64 -7.16 -4.25
N ILE A 258 23.50 -5.96 -4.86
CA ILE A 258 22.61 -5.74 -6.00
C ILE A 258 23.34 -6.14 -7.28
N ASP A 259 22.97 -7.29 -7.83
CA ASP A 259 23.54 -7.77 -9.09
C ASP A 259 22.96 -7.05 -10.33
N GLU A 260 23.54 -7.32 -11.49
CA GLU A 260 23.11 -6.72 -12.76
C GLU A 260 21.64 -7.00 -13.06
N ARG A 261 21.15 -8.19 -12.76
CA ARG A 261 19.77 -8.57 -13.07
C ARG A 261 18.77 -7.80 -12.22
N LEU A 262 19.02 -7.66 -10.92
CA LEU A 262 18.17 -6.87 -10.03
C LEU A 262 18.22 -5.38 -10.40
N ASN A 263 19.42 -4.88 -10.75
CA ASN A 263 19.60 -3.52 -11.23
C ASN A 263 18.74 -3.24 -12.48
N GLN A 264 18.71 -4.14 -13.44
CA GLN A 264 17.88 -3.99 -14.65
C GLN A 264 16.38 -4.02 -14.33
N ILE A 265 15.92 -4.81 -13.36
CA ILE A 265 14.53 -4.79 -12.89
C ILE A 265 14.18 -3.42 -12.30
N LEU A 266 15.06 -2.86 -11.46
CA LEU A 266 14.88 -1.53 -10.86
C LEU A 266 14.84 -0.44 -11.93
N LEU A 267 15.83 -0.40 -12.83
CA LEU A 267 15.90 0.59 -13.92
C LEU A 267 14.67 0.55 -14.82
N LYS A 268 14.21 -0.65 -15.20
CA LYS A 268 13.01 -0.82 -16.01
C LYS A 268 11.75 -0.36 -15.26
N SER A 269 11.61 -0.68 -13.98
CA SER A 269 10.47 -0.25 -13.17
C SER A 269 10.40 1.27 -13.04
N LEU A 270 11.55 1.93 -12.91
CA LEU A 270 11.70 3.37 -12.66
C LEU A 270 11.95 4.20 -13.93
N ALA A 271 11.76 3.62 -15.13
CA ALA A 271 11.83 4.36 -16.37
C ALA A 271 10.83 5.52 -16.38
N LYS A 272 11.29 6.72 -16.78
CA LYS A 272 10.44 7.92 -16.77
C LYS A 272 9.33 7.83 -17.80
N ASP A 273 9.65 7.28 -18.98
CA ASP A 273 8.64 6.94 -19.98
C ASP A 273 7.93 5.65 -19.56
N ARG A 274 6.62 5.73 -19.38
CA ARG A 274 5.79 4.57 -19.02
C ARG A 274 5.81 3.46 -20.07
N ASP A 275 6.11 3.78 -21.34
CA ASP A 275 6.18 2.77 -22.41
C ASP A 275 7.48 1.94 -22.35
N GLU A 276 8.51 2.42 -21.62
CA GLU A 276 9.75 1.71 -21.35
C GLU A 276 9.70 0.87 -20.06
N ARG A 277 8.65 1.04 -19.23
CA ARG A 277 8.44 0.24 -18.01
C ARG A 277 7.96 -1.17 -18.31
N PHE A 278 7.80 -1.96 -17.25
CA PHE A 278 6.94 -3.14 -17.32
C PHE A 278 5.53 -2.73 -17.75
N GLN A 279 4.94 -3.47 -18.68
CA GLN A 279 3.63 -3.10 -19.21
C GLN A 279 2.49 -3.68 -18.38
N THR A 280 2.75 -4.73 -17.61
CA THR A 280 1.78 -5.34 -16.69
C THR A 280 2.43 -5.73 -15.37
N ALA A 281 1.64 -5.78 -14.31
CA ALA A 281 2.10 -6.30 -13.03
C ALA A 281 2.48 -7.78 -13.09
N ALA A 282 1.88 -8.54 -14.01
CA ALA A 282 2.24 -9.94 -14.25
C ALA A 282 3.66 -10.06 -14.85
N GLU A 283 4.04 -9.18 -15.78
CA GLU A 283 5.39 -9.14 -16.36
C GLU A 283 6.43 -8.82 -15.29
N MET A 284 6.20 -7.79 -14.47
CA MET A 284 7.10 -7.43 -13.37
C MET A 284 7.20 -8.57 -12.33
N LEU A 285 6.08 -9.18 -11.96
CA LEU A 285 6.03 -10.33 -11.05
C LEU A 285 6.89 -11.49 -11.57
N GLU A 286 6.76 -11.81 -12.86
CA GLU A 286 7.51 -12.90 -13.49
C GLU A 286 9.03 -12.68 -13.38
N GLU A 287 9.52 -11.47 -13.62
CA GLU A 287 10.94 -11.16 -13.51
C GLU A 287 11.44 -11.17 -12.06
N LEU A 288 10.65 -10.67 -11.11
CA LEU A 288 10.96 -10.75 -9.68
C LEU A 288 11.01 -12.21 -9.20
N GLU A 289 10.03 -13.05 -9.58
CA GLU A 289 10.00 -14.45 -9.19
C GLU A 289 11.12 -15.27 -9.86
N LYS A 290 11.44 -15.02 -11.12
CA LYS A 290 12.60 -15.62 -11.77
C LYS A 290 13.90 -15.24 -11.05
N TYR A 291 13.98 -14.02 -10.50
CA TYR A 291 15.15 -13.60 -9.75
C TYR A 291 15.31 -14.38 -8.44
N ILE A 292 14.27 -14.43 -7.59
CA ILE A 292 14.37 -15.03 -6.25
C ILE A 292 14.30 -16.56 -6.24
N TYR A 293 13.83 -17.19 -7.32
CA TYR A 293 13.72 -18.67 -7.42
C TYR A 293 14.66 -19.29 -8.46
N SER A 294 15.65 -18.53 -8.96
CA SER A 294 16.62 -18.99 -9.97
C SER A 294 17.34 -20.27 -9.56
N ASP A 295 17.65 -20.42 -8.29
CA ASP A 295 18.40 -21.56 -7.73
C ASP A 295 17.48 -22.69 -7.22
N GLY A 296 16.18 -22.63 -7.52
CA GLY A 296 15.17 -23.62 -7.14
C GLY A 296 14.59 -23.45 -5.74
N TYR A 297 15.27 -22.75 -4.85
CA TYR A 297 14.78 -22.37 -3.52
C TYR A 297 14.80 -20.86 -3.39
N GLY A 298 13.79 -20.31 -2.70
CA GLY A 298 13.69 -18.88 -2.50
C GLY A 298 13.00 -18.54 -1.18
N PRO A 299 12.79 -17.25 -0.92
CA PRO A 299 12.10 -16.79 0.28
C PRO A 299 10.64 -17.27 0.31
N THR A 300 10.13 -17.45 1.53
CA THR A 300 8.75 -17.86 1.82
C THR A 300 8.15 -16.91 2.85
N ASN A 301 6.82 -16.99 3.04
CA ASN A 301 6.15 -16.27 4.12
C ASN A 301 6.77 -16.62 5.48
N GLU A 302 7.08 -17.90 5.73
CA GLU A 302 7.70 -18.37 6.96
C GLU A 302 9.10 -17.75 7.17
N LYS A 303 9.90 -17.61 6.11
CA LYS A 303 11.21 -16.94 6.18
C LYS A 303 11.03 -15.46 6.54
N LEU A 304 10.04 -14.78 5.95
CA LEU A 304 9.75 -13.38 6.25
C LEU A 304 9.23 -13.22 7.69
N ALA A 305 8.36 -14.11 8.16
CA ALA A 305 7.87 -14.13 9.55
C ALA A 305 9.03 -14.27 10.55
N THR A 306 9.89 -15.28 10.35
CA THR A 306 11.07 -15.51 11.20
C THR A 306 12.01 -14.29 11.21
N TYR A 307 12.18 -13.65 10.06
CA TYR A 307 13.01 -12.44 9.96
C TYR A 307 12.39 -11.27 10.73
N LEU A 308 11.07 -11.06 10.60
CA LEU A 308 10.34 -10.02 11.32
C LEU A 308 10.42 -10.21 12.84
N ASP A 309 10.24 -11.44 13.33
CA ASP A 309 10.35 -11.76 14.76
C ASP A 309 11.77 -11.44 15.27
N GLY A 310 12.81 -11.84 14.55
CA GLY A 310 14.20 -11.52 14.89
C GLY A 310 14.52 -10.03 14.86
N MET A 311 13.81 -9.25 14.05
CA MET A 311 13.90 -7.78 14.07
C MET A 311 13.19 -7.17 15.28
N SER A 312 12.15 -7.80 15.81
CA SER A 312 11.40 -7.33 16.97
C SER A 312 12.10 -7.61 18.29
N GLU A 313 12.75 -8.77 18.46
CA GLU A 313 13.40 -9.23 19.70
C GLU A 313 14.68 -8.47 20.08
N LYS A 314 15.34 -7.78 19.16
CA LYS A 314 16.57 -7.03 19.42
C LYS A 314 16.34 -5.59 19.93
N ALA A 315 15.10 -5.22 20.26
CA ALA A 315 14.73 -3.90 20.78
C ALA A 315 14.69 -3.83 22.33
N GLU A 316 15.08 -4.92 23.03
CA GLU A 316 15.34 -4.95 24.47
C GLU A 316 16.86 -4.84 24.71
#